data_e44a18ef2a3c18b3c4286e83a660bd9e
#
_entry.id   e44a18ef2a3c18b3c4286e83a660bd9e
#
_cell.length_a   1.000
_cell.length_b   1.000
_cell.length_c   1.000
_cell.angle_alpha   90.00
_cell.angle_beta   90.00
_cell.angle_gamma   90.00
#
_symmetry.space_group_name_H-M   'P 1'
#
loop_
_entity.id
_entity.type
_entity.pdbx_description
1 polymer ?
#
loop_
_entity_poly.entity_id
_entity_poly.type
_entity_poly.pdbx_seq_one_letter_code
_entity_poly.pdbx_strand_id
1 'polypeptide(L)'
;MYWYKKISVDKNISKSDQNKKLHEAAFSLLEENLIKKFHFKKENLKYKYGLNGKPYLENSPFYFSISHCNNIVACIISKRNVGIDIEDIKEVNKFVVKKSLTELELSKLVSLNSKEEYFFRIWTLKEALLKV
;
A
#
# COMPACT_ATOMS: atom_id res chain seq x y z
N MET A 1 -11.69 -6.22 -4.13
CA MET A 1 -12.10 -5.94 -2.74
C MET A 1 -10.87 -5.69 -1.88
N TYR A 2 -10.92 -4.72 -0.97
CA TYR A 2 -9.77 -4.35 -0.14
C TYR A 2 -10.12 -4.37 1.34
N TRP A 3 -9.10 -4.55 2.17
CA TRP A 3 -9.19 -4.54 3.63
C TRP A 3 -8.04 -3.74 4.21
N TYR A 4 -8.27 -3.16 5.36
CA TYR A 4 -7.21 -2.51 6.15
C TYR A 4 -7.42 -2.81 7.62
N LYS A 5 -6.33 -2.70 8.38
CA LYS A 5 -6.33 -3.00 9.82
C LYS A 5 -5.33 -2.11 10.53
N LYS A 6 -5.74 -1.61 11.69
CA LYS A 6 -4.84 -0.91 12.61
C LYS A 6 -4.14 -1.93 13.50
N ILE A 7 -2.83 -1.78 13.67
CA ILE A 7 -2.05 -2.69 14.50
C ILE A 7 -1.22 -1.92 15.51
N SER A 8 -0.81 -2.59 16.60
CA SER A 8 0.12 -2.02 17.57
C SER A 8 1.54 -2.31 17.13
N VAL A 9 2.38 -1.27 17.12
CA VAL A 9 3.81 -1.37 16.80
C VAL A 9 4.61 -0.81 17.97
N ASP A 10 5.56 -1.59 18.47
CA ASP A 10 6.49 -1.13 19.48
C ASP A 10 7.44 -0.09 18.89
N LYS A 11 7.37 1.14 19.38
CA LYS A 11 8.19 2.25 18.89
C LYS A 11 9.60 2.25 19.48
N ASN A 12 9.87 1.38 20.45
CA ASN A 12 11.18 1.24 21.09
C ASN A 12 12.14 0.34 20.28
N ILE A 13 11.64 -0.39 19.30
CA ILE A 13 12.47 -1.17 18.37
C ILE A 13 12.92 -0.31 17.20
N SER A 14 13.93 -0.79 16.45
CA SER A 14 14.45 -0.07 15.31
C SER A 14 13.37 0.16 14.23
N LYS A 15 13.56 1.18 13.40
CA LYS A 15 12.65 1.48 12.27
C LYS A 15 12.57 0.30 11.31
N SER A 16 13.69 -0.36 11.06
CA SER A 16 13.77 -1.57 10.23
C SER A 16 12.90 -2.70 10.80
N ASP A 17 12.97 -2.93 12.12
CA ASP A 17 12.16 -3.97 12.77
C ASP A 17 10.68 -3.61 12.80
N GLN A 18 10.34 -2.33 12.95
CA GLN A 18 8.96 -1.85 12.84
C GLN A 18 8.40 -2.13 11.44
N ASN A 19 9.15 -1.81 10.40
CA ASN A 19 8.74 -2.04 9.01
C ASN A 19 8.57 -3.53 8.73
N LYS A 20 9.44 -4.38 9.26
CA LYS A 20 9.33 -5.83 9.12
C LYS A 20 8.04 -6.36 9.74
N LYS A 21 7.70 -5.89 10.94
CA LYS A 21 6.45 -6.28 11.62
C LYS A 21 5.22 -5.81 10.86
N LEU A 22 5.25 -4.60 10.31
CA LEU A 22 4.17 -4.08 9.48
C LEU A 22 3.99 -4.91 8.20
N HIS A 23 5.08 -5.27 7.56
CA HIS A 23 5.07 -6.11 6.37
C HIS A 23 4.48 -7.50 6.67
N GLU A 24 4.90 -8.13 7.75
CA GLU A 24 4.36 -9.42 8.20
C GLU A 24 2.86 -9.31 8.52
N ALA A 25 2.43 -8.23 9.17
CA ALA A 25 1.03 -7.98 9.47
C ALA A 25 0.19 -7.77 8.21
N ALA A 26 0.73 -7.10 7.20
CA ALA A 26 0.07 -6.92 5.91
C ALA A 26 -0.13 -8.26 5.20
N PHE A 27 0.87 -9.13 5.20
CA PHE A 27 0.75 -10.49 4.66
C PHE A 27 -0.25 -11.34 5.44
N SER A 28 -0.26 -11.22 6.77
CA SER A 28 -1.24 -11.92 7.61
C SER A 28 -2.67 -11.51 7.28
N LEU A 29 -2.90 -10.21 7.07
CA LEU A 29 -4.20 -9.69 6.66
C LEU A 29 -4.59 -10.23 5.27
N LEU A 30 -3.66 -10.28 4.34
CA LEU A 30 -3.86 -10.83 3.01
C LEU A 30 -4.26 -12.32 3.09
N GLU A 31 -3.49 -13.13 3.80
CA GLU A 31 -3.75 -14.57 3.94
C GLU A 31 -5.09 -14.86 4.60
N GLU A 32 -5.41 -14.12 5.65
CA GLU A 32 -6.70 -14.25 6.33
C GLU A 32 -7.85 -14.07 5.35
N ASN A 33 -7.79 -13.09 4.47
CA ASN A 33 -8.84 -12.83 3.50
C ASN A 33 -8.82 -13.79 2.32
N LEU A 34 -7.66 -14.23 1.87
CA LEU A 34 -7.56 -15.29 0.86
C LEU A 34 -8.23 -16.57 1.33
N ILE A 35 -8.00 -16.95 2.57
CA ILE A 35 -8.58 -18.16 3.15
C ILE A 35 -10.09 -18.00 3.40
N LYS A 36 -10.50 -16.91 4.08
CA LYS A 36 -11.89 -16.72 4.50
C LYS A 36 -12.82 -16.31 3.37
N LYS A 37 -12.38 -15.43 2.47
CA LYS A 37 -13.24 -14.83 1.44
C LYS A 37 -13.10 -15.50 0.07
N PHE A 38 -11.93 -16.03 -0.24
CA PHE A 38 -11.64 -16.63 -1.54
C PHE A 38 -11.42 -18.14 -1.46
N HIS A 39 -11.57 -18.71 -0.26
CA HIS A 39 -11.55 -20.16 0.00
C HIS A 39 -10.25 -20.86 -0.38
N PHE A 40 -9.13 -20.13 -0.32
CA PHE A 40 -7.80 -20.74 -0.47
C PHE A 40 -7.48 -21.65 0.72
N LYS A 41 -6.77 -22.71 0.45
CA LYS A 41 -6.14 -23.52 1.50
C LYS A 41 -4.74 -22.96 1.77
N LYS A 42 -4.34 -22.90 3.03
CA LYS A 42 -3.05 -22.34 3.43
C LYS A 42 -1.87 -23.00 2.71
N GLU A 43 -1.91 -24.32 2.53
CA GLU A 43 -0.89 -25.08 1.82
C GLU A 43 -0.78 -24.74 0.33
N ASN A 44 -1.79 -24.11 -0.25
CA ASN A 44 -1.81 -23.68 -1.64
C ASN A 44 -1.36 -22.21 -1.83
N LEU A 45 -1.07 -21.51 -0.75
CA LEU A 45 -0.59 -20.12 -0.79
C LEU A 45 0.91 -20.11 -1.03
N LYS A 46 1.31 -20.00 -2.30
CA LYS A 46 2.69 -19.94 -2.72
C LYS A 46 2.96 -18.58 -3.37
N TYR A 47 3.84 -17.82 -2.73
CA TYR A 47 4.20 -16.48 -3.20
C TYR A 47 5.49 -16.54 -4.01
N LYS A 48 5.52 -15.77 -5.10
CA LYS A 48 6.72 -15.48 -5.87
C LYS A 48 6.87 -13.97 -6.00
N TYR A 49 8.05 -13.55 -6.39
CA TYR A 49 8.38 -12.14 -6.57
C TYR A 49 8.68 -11.86 -8.03
N GLY A 50 8.04 -10.83 -8.58
CA GLY A 50 8.29 -10.37 -9.94
C GLY A 50 9.62 -9.62 -10.07
N LEU A 51 9.94 -9.19 -11.28
CA LEU A 51 11.19 -8.48 -11.59
C LEU A 51 11.37 -7.20 -10.77
N ASN A 52 10.27 -6.54 -10.44
CA ASN A 52 10.28 -5.30 -9.64
C ASN A 52 10.10 -5.55 -8.14
N GLY A 53 10.21 -6.80 -7.69
CA GLY A 53 10.07 -7.16 -6.29
C GLY A 53 8.63 -7.25 -5.79
N LYS A 54 7.64 -7.05 -6.64
CA LYS A 54 6.23 -7.19 -6.25
C LYS A 54 5.89 -8.67 -6.05
N PRO A 55 5.34 -9.04 -4.86
CA PRO A 55 4.89 -10.41 -4.64
C PRO A 55 3.63 -10.73 -5.43
N TYR A 56 3.51 -11.99 -5.85
CA TYR A 56 2.30 -12.49 -6.50
C TYR A 56 2.04 -13.96 -6.11
N LEU A 57 0.81 -14.39 -6.30
CA LEU A 57 0.43 -15.79 -6.06
C LEU A 57 0.71 -16.64 -7.29
N GLU A 58 1.47 -17.71 -7.07
CA GLU A 58 1.76 -18.69 -8.12
C GLU A 58 0.49 -19.48 -8.48
N ASN A 59 0.27 -19.68 -9.79
CA ASN A 59 -0.85 -20.51 -10.30
C ASN A 59 -2.23 -20.07 -9.80
N SER A 60 -2.46 -18.76 -9.68
CA SER A 60 -3.72 -18.21 -9.19
C SER A 60 -4.32 -17.23 -10.20
N PRO A 61 -5.67 -17.23 -10.36
CA PRO A 61 -6.34 -16.22 -11.17
C PRO A 61 -6.49 -14.89 -10.44
N PHE A 62 -6.04 -14.79 -9.18
CA PHE A 62 -6.14 -13.58 -8.37
C PHE A 62 -4.81 -12.85 -8.31
N TYR A 63 -4.93 -11.53 -8.32
CA TYR A 63 -3.84 -10.59 -8.08
C TYR A 63 -4.05 -9.93 -6.73
N PHE A 64 -2.97 -9.52 -6.10
CA PHE A 64 -3.04 -8.77 -4.86
C PHE A 64 -1.98 -7.68 -4.80
N SER A 65 -2.19 -6.75 -3.89
CA SER A 65 -1.18 -5.77 -3.49
C SER A 65 -1.32 -5.51 -1.99
N ILE A 66 -0.22 -5.18 -1.34
CA ILE A 66 -0.18 -4.85 0.08
C ILE A 66 0.50 -3.52 0.29
N SER A 67 0.16 -2.84 1.36
CA SER A 67 0.79 -1.60 1.78
C SER A 67 0.71 -1.44 3.29
N HIS A 68 1.61 -0.66 3.84
CA HIS A 68 1.56 -0.28 5.25
C HIS A 68 2.12 1.13 5.45
N CYS A 69 1.60 1.80 6.46
CA CYS A 69 2.07 3.11 6.87
C CYS A 69 1.80 3.27 8.37
N ASN A 70 2.81 3.65 9.13
CA ASN A 70 2.74 3.82 10.59
C ASN A 70 2.23 2.57 11.32
N ASN A 71 0.94 2.54 11.63
CA ASN A 71 0.28 1.46 12.35
C ASN A 71 -0.92 0.89 11.58
N ILE A 72 -0.99 1.15 10.28
CA ILE A 72 -2.06 0.64 9.42
C ILE A 72 -1.46 -0.25 8.35
N VAL A 73 -2.09 -1.39 8.12
CA VAL A 73 -1.76 -2.30 7.02
C VAL A 73 -2.99 -2.48 6.15
N ALA A 74 -2.78 -2.68 4.86
CA ALA A 74 -3.86 -2.88 3.91
C ALA A 74 -3.50 -3.91 2.85
N CYS A 75 -4.51 -4.55 2.30
CA CYS A 75 -4.37 -5.40 1.13
C CYS A 75 -5.58 -5.25 0.20
N ILE A 76 -5.35 -5.54 -1.07
CA ILE A 76 -6.39 -5.61 -2.09
C ILE A 76 -6.23 -6.92 -2.86
N ILE A 77 -7.34 -7.57 -3.16
CA ILE A 77 -7.40 -8.81 -3.93
C ILE A 77 -8.38 -8.62 -5.08
N SER A 78 -8.01 -9.01 -6.29
CA SER A 78 -8.83 -8.85 -7.48
C SER A 78 -8.51 -9.89 -8.54
N LYS A 79 -9.42 -10.09 -9.47
CA LYS A 79 -9.16 -10.85 -10.71
C LYS A 79 -8.40 -10.05 -11.76
N ARG A 80 -8.21 -8.76 -11.54
CA ARG A 80 -7.40 -7.88 -12.39
C ARG A 80 -6.17 -7.45 -11.65
N ASN A 81 -5.13 -7.11 -12.38
CA ASN A 81 -3.91 -6.56 -11.77
C ASN A 81 -4.23 -5.26 -11.03
N VAL A 82 -3.80 -5.17 -9.79
CA VAL A 82 -4.18 -4.08 -8.88
C VAL A 82 -2.98 -3.61 -8.05
N GLY A 83 -3.08 -2.38 -7.56
CA GLY A 83 -2.14 -1.81 -6.60
C GLY A 83 -2.90 -1.10 -5.49
N ILE A 84 -2.31 -1.08 -4.30
CA ILE A 84 -2.82 -0.33 -3.15
C ILE A 84 -1.67 0.42 -2.49
N ASP A 85 -1.97 1.60 -1.98
CA ASP A 85 -1.03 2.38 -1.20
C ASP A 85 -1.72 3.08 -0.04
N ILE A 86 -0.99 3.24 1.06
CA ILE A 86 -1.43 3.98 2.24
C ILE A 86 -0.34 4.98 2.59
N GLU A 87 -0.74 6.22 2.80
CA GLU A 87 0.15 7.29 3.22
C GLU A 87 -0.47 8.10 4.36
N ASP A 88 0.37 8.65 5.23
CA ASP A 88 -0.06 9.63 6.21
C ASP A 88 -0.12 11.01 5.58
N ILE A 89 -1.16 11.75 5.95
CA ILE A 89 -1.23 13.18 5.61
C ILE A 89 -0.38 13.94 6.61
N LYS A 90 0.72 14.49 6.14
CA LYS A 90 1.68 15.24 6.96
C LYS A 90 2.24 16.41 6.17
N GLU A 91 2.99 17.28 6.86
CA GLU A 91 3.68 18.37 6.18
C GLU A 91 4.72 17.84 5.20
N VAL A 92 4.76 18.41 4.00
CA VAL A 92 5.64 17.95 2.92
C VAL A 92 6.53 19.11 2.46
N ASN A 93 7.80 18.79 2.20
CA ASN A 93 8.75 19.72 1.64
C ASN A 93 8.30 20.17 0.24
N LYS A 94 8.33 21.49 -0.01
CA LYS A 94 7.95 22.10 -1.30
C LYS A 94 8.72 21.52 -2.48
N PHE A 95 9.96 21.14 -2.29
CA PHE A 95 10.80 20.54 -3.32
C PHE A 95 10.27 19.16 -3.76
N VAL A 96 9.84 18.35 -2.79
CA VAL A 96 9.22 17.04 -3.05
C VAL A 96 7.92 17.22 -3.81
N VAL A 97 7.10 18.20 -3.45
CA VAL A 97 5.85 18.53 -4.13
C VAL A 97 6.11 18.87 -5.60
N LYS A 98 7.04 19.77 -5.88
CA LYS A 98 7.40 20.17 -7.25
C LYS A 98 7.92 19.02 -8.10
N LYS A 99 8.67 18.10 -7.49
CA LYS A 99 9.24 16.95 -8.18
C LYS A 99 8.21 15.87 -8.48
N SER A 100 7.17 15.75 -7.64
CA SER A 100 6.20 14.66 -7.68
C SER A 100 4.94 14.97 -8.49
N LEU A 101 4.60 16.25 -8.66
CA LEU A 101 3.37 16.68 -9.31
C LEU A 101 3.63 17.26 -10.70
N THR A 102 2.67 17.07 -11.61
CA THR A 102 2.67 17.74 -12.91
C THR A 102 2.35 19.22 -12.74
N GLU A 103 2.59 20.04 -13.79
CA GLU A 103 2.27 21.47 -13.78
C GLU A 103 0.78 21.72 -13.51
N LEU A 104 -0.10 20.93 -14.10
CA LEU A 104 -1.54 21.04 -13.88
C LEU A 104 -1.92 20.73 -12.42
N GLU A 105 -1.34 19.68 -11.86
CA GLU A 105 -1.56 19.30 -10.47
C GLU A 105 -1.05 20.37 -9.51
N LEU A 106 0.13 20.96 -9.77
CA LEU A 106 0.70 22.05 -8.99
C LEU A 106 -0.19 23.30 -9.06
N SER A 107 -0.69 23.65 -10.22
CA SER A 107 -1.60 24.76 -10.43
C SER A 107 -2.86 24.61 -9.59
N LYS A 108 -3.41 23.41 -9.54
CA LYS A 108 -4.60 23.12 -8.72
C LYS A 108 -4.30 23.16 -7.23
N LEU A 109 -3.12 22.68 -6.82
CA LEU A 109 -2.67 22.69 -5.42
C LEU A 109 -2.63 24.11 -4.85
N VAL A 110 -2.12 25.08 -5.61
CA VAL A 110 -1.99 26.49 -5.18
C VAL A 110 -3.34 27.11 -4.80
N SER A 111 -4.42 26.68 -5.43
CA SER A 111 -5.77 27.21 -5.19
C SER A 111 -6.52 26.56 -4.04
N LEU A 112 -5.96 25.51 -3.41
CA LEU A 112 -6.66 24.72 -2.38
C LEU A 112 -6.27 25.13 -0.95
N ASN A 113 -7.23 24.97 -0.03
CA ASN A 113 -7.02 25.22 1.40
C ASN A 113 -6.32 24.04 2.09
N SER A 114 -6.60 22.80 1.67
CA SER A 114 -6.01 21.57 2.23
C SER A 114 -4.97 21.02 1.28
N LYS A 115 -3.79 21.66 1.22
CA LYS A 115 -2.70 21.33 0.28
C LYS A 115 -2.09 19.95 0.55
N GLU A 116 -1.87 19.61 1.82
CA GLU A 116 -1.30 18.33 2.22
C GLU A 116 -2.22 17.18 1.84
N GLU A 117 -3.52 17.31 2.10
CA GLU A 117 -4.52 16.30 1.73
C GLU A 117 -4.54 16.05 0.22
N TYR A 118 -4.56 17.11 -0.58
CA TYR A 118 -4.52 17.00 -2.03
C TYR A 118 -3.24 16.33 -2.52
N PHE A 119 -2.07 16.77 -1.99
CA PHE A 119 -0.78 16.19 -2.35
C PHE A 119 -0.76 14.67 -2.08
N PHE A 120 -1.14 14.25 -0.88
CA PHE A 120 -1.10 12.83 -0.52
C PHE A 120 -2.14 12.01 -1.27
N ARG A 121 -3.28 12.59 -1.61
CA ARG A 121 -4.25 11.91 -2.47
C ARG A 121 -3.65 11.59 -3.84
N ILE A 122 -2.97 12.55 -4.47
CA ILE A 122 -2.31 12.34 -5.76
C ILE A 122 -1.11 11.39 -5.61
N TRP A 123 -0.29 11.59 -4.59
CA TRP A 123 0.87 10.76 -4.31
C TRP A 123 0.47 9.29 -4.11
N THR A 124 -0.53 9.05 -3.29
CA THR A 124 -1.04 7.71 -3.00
C THR A 124 -1.56 7.01 -4.26
N LEU A 125 -2.28 7.73 -5.12
CA LEU A 125 -2.75 7.21 -6.40
C LEU A 125 -1.59 6.84 -7.32
N LYS A 126 -0.56 7.67 -7.40
CA LYS A 126 0.63 7.39 -8.22
C LYS A 126 1.40 6.18 -7.70
N GLU A 127 1.60 6.09 -6.38
CA GLU A 127 2.27 4.96 -5.76
C GLU A 127 1.49 3.65 -5.97
N ALA A 128 0.17 3.68 -5.82
CA ALA A 128 -0.68 2.52 -6.08
C ALA A 128 -0.60 2.08 -7.54
N LEU A 129 -0.59 3.04 -8.47
CA LEU A 129 -0.49 2.74 -9.91
C LEU A 129 0.85 2.07 -10.24
N LEU A 130 1.94 2.49 -9.62
CA LEU A 130 3.26 1.87 -9.81
C LEU A 130 3.32 0.41 -9.32
N LYS A 131 2.42 0.02 -8.44
CA LYS A 131 2.31 -1.35 -7.90
C LYS A 131 1.46 -2.29 -8.77
N VAL A 132 0.83 -1.76 -9.79
CA VAL A 132 -0.02 -2.54 -10.70
C VAL A 132 0.78 -3.50 -11.59
#